data_73c52ea02b1a858e04d484b35fa4ae5f
#
_entry.id   73c52ea02b1a858e04d484b35fa4ae5f
#
_cell.length_a   1.000
_cell.length_b   1.000
_cell.length_c   1.000
_cell.angle_alpha   90.00
_cell.angle_beta   90.00
_cell.angle_gamma   90.00
#
_symmetry.space_group_name_H-M   'P 1'
#
loop_
_entity.id
_entity.type
_entity.pdbx_description
1 polymer ?
#
loop_
_entity_poly.entity_id
_entity_poly.type
_entity_poly.pdbx_seq_one_letter_code
_entity_poly.pdbx_strand_id
1 'polypeptide(L)'
;NQFYAQVILSKVERTKANSREKVIAICEEDLYLPDEAYVLGWVDTLSGTAVVSLYRIRQEFYGLPEDESKVYPRLFKEAMHRLAHLFDLTECRNPKCVNYYSQIMLDIDNKTDKFCDICRRQLTNVM
;
A
#
# COMPACT_ATOMS: atom_id res chain seq x y z
N ASN A 1 9.64 10.02 14.28
CA ASN A 1 10.63 9.96 13.24
C ASN A 1 10.02 9.42 11.94
N GLN A 2 9.98 10.26 10.91
CA GLN A 2 9.33 9.91 9.66
C GLN A 2 10.30 9.97 8.49
N PHE A 3 10.01 9.18 7.45
CA PHE A 3 10.80 9.16 6.21
C PHE A 3 9.94 9.65 5.05
N TYR A 4 10.53 10.43 4.17
CA TYR A 4 9.85 10.89 2.97
C TYR A 4 9.69 9.72 1.99
N ALA A 5 8.44 9.37 1.69
CA ALA A 5 8.13 8.15 0.91
C ALA A 5 8.81 8.16 -0.47
N GLN A 6 8.85 9.31 -1.15
CA GLN A 6 9.45 9.39 -2.49
C GLN A 6 10.93 9.05 -2.48
N VAL A 7 11.66 9.39 -1.42
CA VAL A 7 13.08 9.04 -1.30
C VAL A 7 13.26 7.52 -1.22
N ILE A 8 12.37 6.85 -0.49
CA ILE A 8 12.40 5.39 -0.40
C ILE A 8 12.17 4.78 -1.77
N LEU A 9 11.18 5.30 -2.53
CA LEU A 9 10.91 4.77 -3.87
C LEU A 9 12.10 4.96 -4.81
N SER A 10 12.81 6.06 -4.69
CA SER A 10 14.02 6.28 -5.50
C SER A 10 15.08 5.23 -5.23
N LYS A 11 15.23 4.82 -3.97
CA LYS A 11 16.16 3.75 -3.60
C LYS A 11 15.69 2.39 -4.09
N VAL A 12 14.39 2.13 -4.01
CA VAL A 12 13.79 0.87 -4.48
C VAL A 12 13.97 0.73 -5.98
N GLU A 13 13.80 1.82 -6.72
CA GLU A 13 13.97 1.80 -8.17
C GLU A 13 15.35 1.29 -8.58
N ARG A 14 16.38 1.63 -7.81
CA ARG A 14 17.76 1.20 -8.11
C ARG A 14 17.95 -0.30 -7.96
N THR A 15 17.05 -0.99 -7.27
CA THR A 15 17.13 -2.45 -7.09
C THR A 15 16.48 -3.22 -8.22
N LYS A 16 15.77 -2.55 -9.12
CA LYS A 16 15.05 -3.22 -10.21
C LYS A 16 16.03 -3.81 -11.20
N ALA A 17 15.69 -5.02 -11.69
CA ALA A 17 16.49 -5.71 -12.69
C ALA A 17 16.29 -5.12 -14.08
N ASN A 18 15.10 -4.58 -14.37
CA ASN A 18 14.78 -3.99 -15.67
C ASN A 18 13.59 -3.03 -15.52
N SER A 19 13.28 -2.28 -16.59
CA SER A 19 12.24 -1.27 -16.57
C SER A 19 10.81 -1.84 -16.50
N ARG A 20 10.63 -3.12 -16.79
CA ARG A 20 9.31 -3.77 -16.77
C ARG A 20 8.94 -4.28 -15.39
N GLU A 21 9.93 -4.47 -14.54
CA GLU A 21 9.72 -5.02 -13.21
C GLU A 21 8.96 -4.03 -12.35
N LYS A 22 7.97 -4.52 -11.60
CA LYS A 22 7.27 -3.72 -10.60
C LYS A 22 7.67 -4.24 -9.24
N VAL A 23 8.00 -3.33 -8.32
CA VAL A 23 8.52 -3.70 -7.01
C VAL A 23 7.71 -3.02 -5.93
N ILE A 24 7.29 -3.80 -4.93
CA ILE A 24 6.64 -3.27 -3.73
C ILE A 24 7.59 -3.53 -2.57
N ALA A 25 8.06 -2.45 -1.95
CA ALA A 25 8.91 -2.53 -0.77
C ALA A 25 8.07 -2.46 0.48
N ILE A 26 8.53 -3.09 1.54
CA ILE A 26 7.89 -3.06 2.85
C ILE A 26 8.88 -2.50 3.84
N CYS A 27 8.46 -1.53 4.65
CA CYS A 27 9.32 -0.92 5.66
C CYS A 27 8.59 -0.81 7.00
N GLU A 28 9.38 -0.63 8.07
CA GLU A 28 8.83 -0.45 9.42
C GLU A 28 8.65 1.03 9.77
N GLU A 29 9.29 1.93 9.02
CA GLU A 29 9.32 3.36 9.32
C GLU A 29 8.02 4.05 8.95
N ASP A 30 7.64 5.07 9.72
CA ASP A 30 6.48 5.90 9.40
C ASP A 30 6.82 6.79 8.19
N LEU A 31 5.88 6.90 7.27
CA LEU A 31 6.10 7.62 6.01
C LEU A 31 5.28 8.90 5.95
N TYR A 32 5.81 9.90 5.26
CA TYR A 32 5.08 11.14 4.99
C TYR A 32 5.31 11.62 3.56
N LEU A 33 4.47 12.54 3.14
CA LEU A 33 4.62 13.32 1.91
C LEU A 33 4.56 14.80 2.28
N PRO A 34 5.08 15.71 1.44
CA PRO A 34 5.08 17.14 1.76
C PRO A 34 3.71 17.71 2.11
N ASP A 35 2.64 17.17 1.51
CA ASP A 35 1.26 17.63 1.75
C ASP A 35 0.42 16.64 2.56
N GLU A 36 1.03 15.58 3.10
CA GLU A 36 0.36 14.55 3.89
C GLU A 36 1.16 14.27 5.15
N ALA A 37 0.54 14.46 6.31
CA ALA A 37 1.20 14.25 7.59
C ALA A 37 1.74 12.82 7.73
N TYR A 38 1.05 11.85 7.14
CA TYR A 38 1.51 10.48 7.05
C TYR A 38 0.81 9.79 5.88
N VAL A 39 1.41 8.71 5.41
CA VAL A 39 0.77 7.78 4.45
C VAL A 39 1.08 6.35 4.88
N LEU A 40 0.15 5.45 4.61
CA LEU A 40 0.37 4.01 4.83
C LEU A 40 1.26 3.41 3.75
N GLY A 41 1.34 4.07 2.60
CA GLY A 41 2.17 3.65 1.50
C GLY A 41 2.13 4.69 0.39
N TRP A 42 2.92 4.46 -0.65
CA TRP A 42 3.00 5.37 -1.78
C TRP A 42 3.36 4.61 -3.05
N VAL A 43 2.97 5.14 -4.18
CA VAL A 43 3.22 4.49 -5.48
C VAL A 43 3.79 5.52 -6.44
N ASP A 44 4.81 5.13 -7.19
CA ASP A 44 5.33 5.89 -8.32
C ASP A 44 5.13 5.02 -9.57
N THR A 45 4.11 5.34 -10.35
CA THR A 45 3.76 4.54 -11.53
C THR A 45 4.82 4.65 -12.63
N LEU A 46 5.50 5.79 -12.71
CA LEU A 46 6.54 5.98 -13.73
C LEU A 46 7.71 5.03 -13.53
N SER A 47 8.15 4.86 -12.29
CA SER A 47 9.26 3.95 -11.98
C SER A 47 8.80 2.52 -11.72
N GLY A 48 7.50 2.29 -11.56
CA GLY A 48 6.96 0.97 -11.24
C GLY A 48 7.31 0.53 -9.83
N THR A 49 7.39 1.46 -8.89
CA THR A 49 7.76 1.16 -7.49
C THR A 49 6.67 1.59 -6.52
N ALA A 50 6.57 0.86 -5.42
CA ALA A 50 5.65 1.18 -4.34
C ALA A 50 6.30 0.81 -3.02
N VAL A 51 5.79 1.42 -1.94
CA VAL A 51 6.20 1.10 -0.59
C VAL A 51 4.98 1.00 0.30
N VAL A 52 5.00 0.07 1.24
CA VAL A 52 3.99 -0.07 2.29
C VAL A 52 4.71 -0.02 3.62
N SER A 53 4.20 0.81 4.54
CA SER A 53 4.76 0.93 5.89
C SER A 53 3.94 0.09 6.86
N LEU A 54 4.64 -0.65 7.72
CA LEU A 54 4.01 -1.41 8.80
C LEU A 54 3.74 -0.55 10.04
N TYR A 55 4.31 0.66 10.10
CA TYR A 55 4.29 1.46 11.33
C TYR A 55 2.87 1.69 11.87
N ARG A 56 1.95 2.13 11.01
CA ARG A 56 0.55 2.40 11.41
C ARG A 56 -0.39 1.24 11.10
N ILE A 57 0.14 0.14 10.55
CA ILE A 57 -0.60 -1.10 10.37
C ILE A 57 -0.57 -1.91 11.67
N ARG A 58 0.53 -1.81 12.41
CA ARG A 58 0.64 -2.48 13.71
C ARG A 58 -0.22 -1.77 14.74
N GLN A 59 -0.98 -2.56 15.48
CA GLN A 59 -1.92 -1.97 16.44
C GLN A 59 -1.25 -1.35 17.67
N GLU A 60 0.02 -1.63 17.92
CA GLU A 60 0.79 -0.97 18.98
C GLU A 60 0.85 0.55 18.77
N PHE A 61 0.83 1.02 17.51
CA PHE A 61 0.80 2.44 17.22
C PHE A 61 -0.41 3.11 17.88
N TYR A 62 -1.51 2.38 18.02
CA TYR A 62 -2.76 2.90 18.59
C TYR A 62 -2.90 2.60 20.08
N GLY A 63 -1.82 2.15 20.71
CA GLY A 63 -1.82 1.85 22.15
C GLY A 63 -2.41 0.49 22.50
N LEU A 64 -2.65 -0.37 21.52
CA LEU A 64 -3.19 -1.71 21.76
C LEU A 64 -2.05 -2.72 21.91
N PRO A 65 -2.31 -3.86 22.58
CA PRO A 65 -1.29 -4.91 22.69
C PRO A 65 -0.87 -5.43 21.32
N GLU A 66 0.39 -5.79 21.19
CA GLU A 66 0.92 -6.37 19.96
C GLU A 66 0.15 -7.62 19.57
N ASP A 67 -0.15 -7.75 18.27
CA ASP A 67 -0.81 -8.94 17.74
C ASP A 67 -0.28 -9.20 16.32
N GLU A 68 0.74 -10.04 16.23
CA GLU A 68 1.38 -10.37 14.96
C GLU A 68 0.43 -11.09 13.99
N SER A 69 -0.59 -11.78 14.50
CA SER A 69 -1.55 -12.48 13.64
C SER A 69 -2.34 -11.55 12.75
N LYS A 70 -2.43 -10.26 13.10
CA LYS A 70 -3.17 -9.27 12.32
C LYS A 70 -2.30 -8.52 11.32
N VAL A 71 -0.99 -8.58 11.47
CA VAL A 71 -0.07 -7.80 10.64
C VAL A 71 -0.08 -8.30 9.19
N TYR A 72 0.06 -9.60 8.99
CA TYR A 72 0.12 -10.15 7.64
C TYR A 72 -1.16 -9.90 6.83
N PRO A 73 -2.36 -10.15 7.34
CA PRO A 73 -3.59 -9.85 6.59
C PRO A 73 -3.70 -8.37 6.20
N ARG A 74 -3.32 -7.47 7.09
CA ARG A 74 -3.34 -6.02 6.81
C ARG A 74 -2.31 -5.65 5.76
N LEU A 75 -1.11 -6.19 5.88
CA LEU A 75 -0.04 -5.96 4.92
C LEU A 75 -0.45 -6.45 3.53
N PHE A 76 -1.05 -7.64 3.46
CA PHE A 76 -1.51 -8.21 2.20
C PHE A 76 -2.51 -7.28 1.51
N LYS A 77 -3.49 -6.78 2.26
CA LYS A 77 -4.50 -5.87 1.71
C LYS A 77 -3.87 -4.59 1.17
N GLU A 78 -2.92 -4.01 1.91
CA GLU A 78 -2.27 -2.78 1.48
C GLU A 78 -1.32 -3.01 0.30
N ALA A 79 -0.65 -4.15 0.26
CA ALA A 79 0.19 -4.50 -0.88
C ALA A 79 -0.65 -4.68 -2.14
N MET A 80 -1.81 -5.32 -2.04
CA MET A 80 -2.71 -5.49 -3.18
C MET A 80 -3.29 -4.15 -3.65
N HIS A 81 -3.58 -3.26 -2.71
CA HIS A 81 -4.03 -1.91 -3.04
C HIS A 81 -2.96 -1.16 -3.85
N ARG A 82 -1.69 -1.24 -3.42
CA ARG A 82 -0.58 -0.61 -4.14
C ARG A 82 -0.32 -1.27 -5.49
N LEU A 83 -0.47 -2.58 -5.56
CA LEU A 83 -0.35 -3.30 -6.83
C LEU A 83 -1.36 -2.79 -7.87
N ALA A 84 -2.61 -2.60 -7.45
CA ALA A 84 -3.64 -2.06 -8.34
C ALA A 84 -3.22 -0.69 -8.88
N HIS A 85 -2.68 0.17 -8.04
CA HIS A 85 -2.22 1.50 -8.45
C HIS A 85 -1.01 1.41 -9.39
N LEU A 86 -0.13 0.43 -9.20
CA LEU A 86 0.98 0.21 -10.13
C LEU A 86 0.50 -0.15 -11.53
N PHE A 87 -0.69 -0.71 -11.65
CA PHE A 87 -1.34 -0.99 -12.93
C PHE A 87 -2.36 0.09 -13.31
N ASP A 88 -2.21 1.29 -12.76
CA ASP A 88 -2.99 2.48 -13.09
C ASP A 88 -4.48 2.43 -12.75
N LEU A 89 -4.88 1.55 -11.84
CA LEU A 89 -6.24 1.61 -11.32
C LEU A 89 -6.37 2.80 -10.40
N THR A 90 -7.50 3.49 -10.49
CA THR A 90 -7.85 4.52 -9.51
C THR A 90 -8.49 3.86 -8.29
N GLU A 91 -8.60 4.61 -7.20
CA GLU A 91 -9.17 4.08 -5.98
C GLU A 91 -10.64 3.73 -6.15
N CYS A 92 -11.05 2.64 -5.48
CA CYS A 92 -12.42 2.16 -5.53
C CYS A 92 -13.24 2.80 -4.40
N ARG A 93 -14.50 3.10 -4.67
CA ARG A 93 -15.40 3.66 -3.66
C ARG A 93 -16.15 2.61 -2.86
N ASN A 94 -16.00 1.34 -3.21
CA ASN A 94 -16.62 0.24 -2.48
C ASN A 94 -15.76 -0.07 -1.24
N PRO A 95 -16.27 0.21 -0.02
CA PRO A 95 -15.46 0.04 1.21
C PRO A 95 -15.09 -1.41 1.51
N LYS A 96 -15.67 -2.38 0.82
CA LYS A 96 -15.31 -3.80 0.99
C LYS A 96 -14.28 -4.27 -0.03
N CYS A 97 -13.99 -3.47 -1.05
CA CYS A 97 -12.99 -3.81 -2.06
C CYS A 97 -11.59 -3.56 -1.52
N VAL A 98 -10.65 -4.46 -1.80
CA VAL A 98 -9.26 -4.29 -1.34
C VAL A 98 -8.62 -3.03 -1.94
N ASN A 99 -9.13 -2.54 -3.06
CA ASN A 99 -8.65 -1.30 -3.69
C ASN A 99 -9.25 -0.04 -3.06
N TYR A 100 -10.06 -0.17 -2.01
CA TYR A 100 -10.60 0.98 -1.30
C TYR A 100 -9.48 1.70 -0.54
N TYR A 101 -9.49 3.03 -0.59
CA TYR A 101 -8.47 3.84 0.08
C TYR A 101 -8.54 3.67 1.61
N SER A 102 -7.40 3.42 2.23
CA SER A 102 -7.29 3.26 3.69
C SER A 102 -6.38 4.33 4.26
N GLN A 103 -6.86 5.04 5.26
CA GLN A 103 -6.06 6.03 6.01
C GLN A 103 -5.60 5.49 7.35
N ILE A 104 -6.38 4.60 7.95
CA ILE A 104 -6.09 4.05 9.28
C ILE A 104 -6.31 2.54 9.28
N MET A 105 -5.82 1.91 10.33
CA MET A 105 -5.91 0.47 10.53
C MET A 105 -7.34 -0.06 10.41
N LEU A 106 -8.32 0.69 10.93
CA LEU A 106 -9.72 0.26 10.90
C LEU A 106 -10.25 0.16 9.46
N ASP A 107 -9.85 1.09 8.59
CA ASP A 107 -10.24 1.03 7.18
C ASP A 107 -9.73 -0.24 6.53
N ILE A 108 -8.51 -0.64 6.86
CA ILE A 108 -7.92 -1.88 6.35
C ILE A 108 -8.71 -3.09 6.85
N ASP A 109 -9.00 -3.12 8.14
CA ASP A 109 -9.70 -4.26 8.74
C ASP A 109 -11.12 -4.42 8.20
N ASN A 110 -11.76 -3.32 7.81
CA ASN A 110 -13.15 -3.34 7.33
C ASN A 110 -13.29 -3.82 5.88
N LYS A 111 -12.26 -3.72 5.07
CA LYS A 111 -12.34 -4.19 3.69
C LYS A 111 -11.92 -5.65 3.57
N THR A 112 -12.32 -6.30 2.48
CA THR A 112 -11.91 -7.69 2.21
C THR A 112 -10.51 -7.72 1.60
N ASP A 113 -9.99 -8.91 1.39
CA ASP A 113 -8.71 -9.11 0.71
C ASP A 113 -8.89 -9.34 -0.79
N LYS A 114 -10.07 -9.05 -1.33
CA LYS A 114 -10.40 -9.30 -2.73
C LYS A 114 -10.82 -8.02 -3.44
N PHE A 115 -10.55 -7.96 -4.73
CA PHE A 115 -11.05 -6.89 -5.59
C PHE A 115 -12.53 -7.11 -5.88
N CYS A 116 -13.29 -6.02 -5.94
CA CYS A 116 -14.67 -6.09 -6.44
C CYS A 116 -14.66 -6.43 -7.94
N ASP A 117 -15.83 -6.74 -8.50
CA ASP A 117 -15.93 -7.17 -9.89
C ASP A 117 -15.41 -6.10 -10.85
N ILE A 118 -15.68 -4.83 -10.57
CA ILE A 118 -15.24 -3.74 -11.43
C ILE A 118 -13.71 -3.63 -11.43
N CYS A 119 -13.09 -3.62 -10.23
CA CYS A 119 -11.65 -3.51 -10.11
C CYS A 119 -10.95 -4.74 -10.70
N ARG A 120 -11.52 -5.92 -10.48
CA ARG A 120 -10.96 -7.16 -11.03
C ARG A 120 -10.93 -7.13 -12.56
N ARG A 121 -12.02 -6.65 -13.19
CA ARG A 121 -12.06 -6.54 -14.65
C ARG A 121 -11.06 -5.53 -15.17
N GLN A 122 -10.95 -4.37 -14.51
CA GLN A 122 -9.97 -3.37 -14.91
C GLN A 122 -8.54 -3.93 -14.80
N LEU A 123 -8.25 -4.63 -13.73
CA LEU A 123 -6.93 -5.21 -13.51
C LEU A 123 -6.60 -6.28 -14.55
N THR A 124 -7.58 -7.13 -14.88
CA THR A 124 -7.41 -8.15 -15.91
C THR A 124 -7.10 -7.54 -17.27
N ASN A 125 -7.71 -6.39 -17.60
CA ASN A 125 -7.52 -5.73 -18.88
C ASN A 125 -6.12 -5.10 -19.04
N VAL A 126 -5.43 -4.79 -17.95
CA VAL A 126 -4.13 -4.11 -18.00
C VAL A 126 -2.95 -5.03 -17.67
N MET A 127 -3.22 -6.21 -17.14
CA MET A 127 -2.17 -7.17 -16.80
C MET A 127 -1.80 -8.04 -18.01
#